data_bac46b04e6bfdaa3cd8b58168c142b33
#
_entry.id   bac46b04e6bfdaa3cd8b58168c142b33
#
_cell.length_a   1.000
_cell.length_b   1.000
_cell.length_c   1.000
_cell.angle_alpha   90.00
_cell.angle_beta   90.00
_cell.angle_gamma   90.00
#
_symmetry.space_group_name_H-M   'P 1'
#
loop_
_entity.id
_entity.type
_entity.pdbx_description
1 polymer ?
#
loop_
_entity_poly.entity_id
_entity_poly.type
_entity_poly.pdbx_seq_one_letter_code
_entity_poly.pdbx_strand_id
1 'polypeptide(L)'
;KFKKTIHQFYPIDHFFLTNSFLNYWKPSLAIFIESEIWPFMFKNLRDKKIPLILLNARITKKTFNRWSKINFFSKLIFGMITIAYPQNLETKYYLEKIKKKKIKLLGNLKFTENPEEKLNFINKKLITELNKNKIWVASSTHGNEEIFCANAHKKLKKKIKNLITIIIPRHIHRANEIGLEMKKLNLKVAYHSSNFKTLKNVDIFIVDTFGETKLFHKISSTVFLGGSIIKRGGQNPLEAARLGSKILHGPNID
;
A
#
# COMPACT_ATOMS: atom_id res chain seq x y z
N LYS A 1 -10.14 -16.29 -6.03
CA LYS A 1 -9.75 -17.28 -5.00
C LYS A 1 -9.01 -18.41 -5.72
N PHE A 2 -7.77 -18.67 -5.38
CA PHE A 2 -6.97 -19.74 -6.01
C PHE A 2 -7.39 -21.08 -5.41
N LYS A 3 -7.81 -22.04 -6.24
CA LYS A 3 -8.37 -23.33 -5.79
C LYS A 3 -7.41 -24.22 -5.02
N LYS A 4 -6.08 -24.02 -5.16
CA LYS A 4 -5.01 -24.82 -4.50
C LYS A 4 -4.18 -23.98 -3.52
N THR A 5 -4.83 -23.05 -2.79
CA THR A 5 -4.13 -22.15 -1.87
C THR A 5 -4.66 -22.35 -0.46
N ILE A 6 -3.78 -22.50 0.49
CA ILE A 6 -4.08 -22.54 1.92
C ILE A 6 -3.59 -21.24 2.53
N HIS A 7 -4.46 -20.53 3.22
CA HIS A 7 -4.10 -19.36 4.01
C HIS A 7 -3.82 -19.80 5.45
N GLN A 8 -2.63 -19.44 5.94
CA GLN A 8 -2.17 -19.75 7.29
C GLN A 8 -1.45 -18.55 7.89
N PHE A 9 -1.65 -18.29 9.19
CA PHE A 9 -0.86 -17.30 9.90
C PHE A 9 0.60 -17.75 10.01
N TYR A 10 1.50 -16.80 9.83
CA TYR A 10 2.92 -17.02 10.02
C TYR A 10 3.22 -17.25 11.51
N PRO A 11 4.06 -18.24 11.89
CA PRO A 11 4.42 -18.50 13.28
C PRO A 11 5.32 -17.38 13.83
N ILE A 12 5.31 -17.19 15.14
CA ILE A 12 6.30 -16.32 15.80
C ILE A 12 7.70 -16.84 15.45
N ASP A 13 8.63 -15.93 15.13
CA ASP A 13 10.01 -16.28 14.78
C ASP A 13 10.80 -16.78 16.01
N HIS A 14 10.50 -18.00 16.38
CA HIS A 14 11.13 -18.74 17.46
C HIS A 14 11.58 -20.10 16.93
N PHE A 15 12.76 -20.57 17.35
CA PHE A 15 13.40 -21.76 16.79
C PHE A 15 12.47 -23.00 16.77
N PHE A 16 11.84 -23.32 17.89
CA PHE A 16 10.97 -24.51 17.97
C PHE A 16 9.66 -24.33 17.19
N LEU A 17 9.05 -23.13 17.24
CA LEU A 17 7.77 -22.88 16.54
C LEU A 17 7.95 -22.90 15.02
N THR A 18 8.99 -22.27 14.52
CA THR A 18 9.29 -22.29 13.08
C THR A 18 9.70 -23.68 12.60
N ASN A 19 10.43 -24.45 13.44
CA ASN A 19 10.77 -25.84 13.12
C ASN A 19 9.52 -26.73 13.06
N SER A 20 8.61 -26.62 14.04
CA SER A 20 7.33 -27.34 14.04
C SER A 20 6.49 -27.02 12.81
N PHE A 21 6.39 -25.73 12.47
CA PHE A 21 5.70 -25.25 11.27
C PHE A 21 6.26 -25.89 10.00
N LEU A 22 7.58 -25.89 9.83
CA LEU A 22 8.25 -26.50 8.68
C LEU A 22 8.12 -28.02 8.64
N ASN A 23 8.09 -28.68 9.78
CA ASN A 23 7.85 -30.14 9.87
C ASN A 23 6.43 -30.51 9.43
N TYR A 24 5.46 -29.67 9.75
CA TYR A 24 4.06 -29.88 9.37
C TYR A 24 3.85 -29.62 7.87
N TRP A 25 4.28 -28.45 7.37
CA TRP A 25 4.00 -28.04 5.99
C TRP A 25 4.95 -28.64 4.95
N LYS A 26 6.16 -29.03 5.34
CA LYS A 26 7.21 -29.62 4.50
C LYS A 26 7.36 -28.91 3.14
N PRO A 27 7.57 -27.59 3.10
CA PRO A 27 7.66 -26.86 1.85
C PRO A 27 8.92 -27.27 1.07
N SER A 28 8.81 -27.35 -0.25
CA SER A 28 9.97 -27.55 -1.15
C SER A 28 10.71 -26.25 -1.46
N LEU A 29 10.07 -25.10 -1.22
CA LEU A 29 10.60 -23.76 -1.47
C LEU A 29 9.94 -22.77 -0.50
N ALA A 30 10.72 -21.82 0.01
CA ALA A 30 10.23 -20.68 0.77
C ALA A 30 10.49 -19.38 0.00
N ILE A 31 9.45 -18.55 -0.13
CA ILE A 31 9.55 -17.23 -0.77
C ILE A 31 9.12 -16.18 0.25
N PHE A 32 10.03 -15.26 0.55
CA PHE A 32 9.77 -14.08 1.38
C PHE A 32 9.74 -12.84 0.49
N ILE A 33 8.94 -11.84 0.87
CA ILE A 33 8.71 -10.66 0.04
C ILE A 33 9.09 -9.40 0.80
N GLU A 34 9.74 -8.47 0.11
CA GLU A 34 10.14 -7.14 0.61
C GLU A 34 11.14 -7.19 1.79
N SER A 35 10.72 -6.72 2.98
CA SER A 35 11.63 -6.57 4.14
C SER A 35 11.48 -7.71 5.16
N GLU A 36 10.88 -8.82 4.77
CA GLU A 36 10.60 -9.95 5.65
C GLU A 36 11.87 -10.76 5.95
N ILE A 37 12.56 -10.41 7.02
CA ILE A 37 13.79 -11.06 7.48
C ILE A 37 13.53 -11.72 8.82
N TRP A 38 13.51 -13.04 8.84
CA TRP A 38 13.14 -13.88 9.97
C TRP A 38 14.26 -14.85 10.34
N PRO A 39 15.15 -14.51 11.30
CA PRO A 39 16.39 -15.24 11.55
C PRO A 39 16.22 -16.72 11.90
N PHE A 40 15.29 -17.08 12.77
CA PHE A 40 15.07 -18.50 13.16
C PHE A 40 14.40 -19.29 12.06
N MET A 41 13.44 -18.71 11.35
CA MET A 41 12.87 -19.35 10.18
C MET A 41 13.95 -19.60 9.10
N PHE A 42 14.78 -18.61 8.81
CA PHE A 42 15.87 -18.76 7.83
C PHE A 42 16.86 -19.85 8.24
N LYS A 43 17.21 -19.91 9.53
CA LYS A 43 18.06 -20.96 10.07
C LYS A 43 17.44 -22.35 9.86
N ASN A 44 16.18 -22.54 10.24
CA ASN A 44 15.48 -23.81 10.12
C ASN A 44 15.28 -24.23 8.66
N LEU A 45 15.02 -23.28 7.74
CA LEU A 45 14.97 -23.55 6.30
C LEU A 45 16.32 -24.06 5.77
N ARG A 46 17.41 -23.39 6.13
CA ARG A 46 18.77 -23.79 5.75
C ARG A 46 19.11 -25.17 6.30
N ASP A 47 18.84 -25.43 7.58
CA ASP A 47 19.16 -26.70 8.24
C ASP A 47 18.37 -27.87 7.61
N LYS A 48 17.18 -27.61 7.09
CA LYS A 48 16.35 -28.57 6.32
C LYS A 48 16.66 -28.58 4.82
N LYS A 49 17.65 -27.82 4.35
CA LYS A 49 18.03 -27.70 2.93
C LYS A 49 16.88 -27.21 2.03
N ILE A 50 15.94 -26.41 2.58
CA ILE A 50 14.84 -25.83 1.83
C ILE A 50 15.33 -24.51 1.21
N PRO A 51 15.27 -24.33 -0.13
CA PRO A 51 15.70 -23.11 -0.77
C PRO A 51 14.88 -21.90 -0.29
N LEU A 52 15.56 -20.78 -0.07
CA LEU A 52 14.96 -19.53 0.37
C LEU A 52 15.18 -18.44 -0.67
N ILE A 53 14.10 -17.90 -1.21
CA ILE A 53 14.12 -16.76 -2.12
C ILE A 53 13.60 -15.51 -1.39
N LEU A 54 14.35 -14.42 -1.45
CA LEU A 54 13.88 -13.11 -1.05
C LEU A 54 13.51 -12.31 -2.31
N LEU A 55 12.21 -12.19 -2.57
CA LEU A 55 11.67 -11.58 -3.76
C LEU A 55 11.26 -10.13 -3.49
N ASN A 56 11.46 -9.24 -4.45
CA ASN A 56 11.17 -7.80 -4.32
C ASN A 56 11.83 -7.18 -3.06
N ALA A 57 13.03 -7.64 -2.73
CA ALA A 57 13.71 -7.25 -1.49
C ALA A 57 13.81 -5.74 -1.36
N ARG A 58 13.53 -5.25 -0.15
CA ARG A 58 13.64 -3.84 0.21
C ARG A 58 14.52 -3.69 1.45
N ILE A 59 15.61 -2.94 1.31
CA ILE A 59 16.47 -2.52 2.41
C ILE A 59 16.66 -1.02 2.31
N THR A 60 16.21 -0.28 3.33
CA THR A 60 16.43 1.16 3.41
C THR A 60 17.82 1.45 3.98
N LYS A 61 18.35 2.67 3.74
CA LYS A 61 19.61 3.14 4.33
C LYS A 61 19.64 2.96 5.86
N LYS A 62 18.53 3.26 6.54
CA LYS A 62 18.39 3.09 8.00
C LYS A 62 18.54 1.62 8.40
N THR A 63 17.88 0.72 7.68
CA THR A 63 17.95 -0.74 7.93
C THR A 63 19.35 -1.26 7.62
N PHE A 64 19.96 -0.86 6.51
CA PHE A 64 21.34 -1.23 6.17
C PHE A 64 22.33 -0.80 7.24
N ASN A 65 22.24 0.45 7.72
CA ASN A 65 23.13 0.95 8.78
C ASN A 65 22.97 0.16 10.10
N ARG A 66 21.77 -0.31 10.43
CA ARG A 66 21.55 -1.19 11.60
C ARG A 66 22.24 -2.55 11.40
N TRP A 67 22.02 -3.20 10.25
CA TRP A 67 22.66 -4.46 9.94
C TRP A 67 24.19 -4.37 9.84
N SER A 68 24.72 -3.26 9.37
CA SER A 68 26.17 -3.03 9.28
C SER A 68 26.85 -2.96 10.65
N LYS A 69 26.13 -2.49 11.69
CA LYS A 69 26.65 -2.47 13.07
C LYS A 69 26.86 -3.87 13.65
N ILE A 70 26.07 -4.84 13.21
CA ILE A 70 26.15 -6.25 13.62
C ILE A 70 26.62 -7.13 12.45
N ASN A 71 27.70 -6.75 11.82
CA ASN A 71 28.21 -7.29 10.56
C ASN A 71 28.32 -8.83 10.52
N PHE A 72 28.75 -9.47 11.62
CA PHE A 72 28.82 -10.93 11.70
C PHE A 72 27.42 -11.56 11.55
N PHE A 73 26.45 -11.13 12.33
CA PHE A 73 25.09 -11.64 12.28
C PHE A 73 24.40 -11.34 10.95
N SER A 74 24.61 -10.14 10.40
CA SER A 74 24.03 -9.82 9.10
C SER A 74 24.52 -10.73 7.99
N LYS A 75 25.83 -11.00 7.94
CA LYS A 75 26.40 -11.97 6.98
C LYS A 75 25.83 -13.38 7.16
N LEU A 76 25.69 -13.81 8.43
CA LEU A 76 25.12 -15.11 8.75
C LEU A 76 23.68 -15.23 8.24
N ILE A 77 22.81 -14.27 8.59
CA ILE A 77 21.38 -14.29 8.27
C ILE A 77 21.15 -14.12 6.77
N PHE A 78 21.74 -13.12 6.14
CA PHE A 78 21.60 -12.90 4.71
C PHE A 78 22.31 -13.99 3.88
N GLY A 79 23.32 -14.63 4.45
CA GLY A 79 23.99 -15.80 3.84
C GLY A 79 23.06 -17.01 3.67
N MET A 80 22.01 -17.13 4.49
CA MET A 80 21.02 -18.21 4.38
C MET A 80 20.07 -18.04 3.19
N ILE A 81 19.94 -16.83 2.65
CA ILE A 81 19.11 -16.56 1.49
C ILE A 81 19.77 -17.15 0.24
N THR A 82 19.13 -18.11 -0.40
CA THR A 82 19.64 -18.78 -1.61
C THR A 82 19.71 -17.78 -2.76
N ILE A 83 18.62 -17.07 -3.04
CA ILE A 83 18.53 -16.07 -4.10
C ILE A 83 17.83 -14.84 -3.55
N ALA A 84 18.34 -13.64 -3.87
CA ALA A 84 17.71 -12.38 -3.54
C ALA A 84 17.49 -11.56 -4.82
N TYR A 85 16.28 -11.03 -4.98
CA TYR A 85 15.89 -10.13 -6.06
C TYR A 85 15.50 -8.77 -5.49
N PRO A 86 16.41 -7.78 -5.52
CA PRO A 86 16.14 -6.44 -5.01
C PRO A 86 15.15 -5.69 -5.91
N GLN A 87 14.34 -4.83 -5.30
CA GLN A 87 13.37 -3.99 -6.02
C GLN A 87 13.99 -2.76 -6.70
N ASN A 88 15.17 -2.31 -6.27
CA ASN A 88 15.86 -1.12 -6.78
C ASN A 88 17.38 -1.24 -6.64
N LEU A 89 18.10 -0.28 -7.25
CA LEU A 89 19.57 -0.23 -7.23
C LEU A 89 20.15 -0.02 -5.83
N GLU A 90 19.48 0.77 -4.98
CA GLU A 90 19.91 1.02 -3.61
C GLU A 90 19.93 -0.28 -2.79
N THR A 91 18.83 -1.04 -2.82
CA THR A 91 18.72 -2.33 -2.13
C THR A 91 19.72 -3.35 -2.71
N LYS A 92 19.90 -3.35 -4.04
CA LYS A 92 20.93 -4.19 -4.69
C LYS A 92 22.30 -3.92 -4.10
N TYR A 93 22.72 -2.66 -4.04
CA TYR A 93 24.00 -2.24 -3.47
C TYR A 93 24.19 -2.71 -2.01
N TYR A 94 23.16 -2.55 -1.17
CA TYR A 94 23.21 -2.98 0.21
C TYR A 94 23.32 -4.50 0.37
N LEU A 95 22.54 -5.24 -0.40
CA LEU A 95 22.60 -6.72 -0.39
C LEU A 95 23.93 -7.23 -0.90
N GLU A 96 24.51 -6.64 -1.96
CA GLU A 96 25.84 -7.01 -2.47
C GLU A 96 26.94 -6.77 -1.44
N LYS A 97 26.86 -5.67 -0.68
CA LYS A 97 27.78 -5.41 0.43
C LYS A 97 27.66 -6.42 1.55
N ILE A 98 26.44 -6.78 1.95
CA ILE A 98 26.21 -7.75 3.04
C ILE A 98 26.62 -9.15 2.62
N LYS A 99 26.16 -9.60 1.43
CA LYS A 99 26.37 -10.98 0.93
C LYS A 99 27.72 -11.19 0.26
N LYS A 100 28.46 -10.11 -0.04
CA LYS A 100 29.72 -10.14 -0.82
C LYS A 100 29.60 -10.92 -2.13
N LYS A 101 28.45 -10.85 -2.80
CA LYS A 101 28.14 -11.54 -4.05
C LYS A 101 27.34 -10.61 -4.97
N LYS A 102 27.62 -10.64 -6.28
CA LYS A 102 26.81 -9.94 -7.28
C LYS A 102 25.37 -10.45 -7.29
N ILE A 103 24.40 -9.53 -7.36
CA ILE A 103 22.97 -9.82 -7.28
C ILE A 103 22.28 -9.26 -8.53
N LYS A 104 21.41 -10.07 -9.13
CA LYS A 104 20.63 -9.65 -10.32
C LYS A 104 19.49 -8.73 -9.87
N LEU A 105 19.35 -7.58 -10.53
CA LEU A 105 18.21 -6.70 -10.39
C LEU A 105 17.13 -7.14 -11.37
N LEU A 106 15.93 -7.47 -10.86
CA LEU A 106 14.75 -7.73 -11.70
C LEU A 106 13.80 -6.55 -11.81
N GLY A 107 13.92 -5.60 -10.89
CA GLY A 107 13.00 -4.49 -10.76
C GLY A 107 11.92 -4.74 -9.70
N ASN A 108 10.99 -3.78 -9.58
CA ASN A 108 9.97 -3.83 -8.54
C ASN A 108 8.71 -4.52 -9.08
N LEU A 109 8.26 -5.59 -8.42
CA LEU A 109 7.04 -6.33 -8.78
C LEU A 109 5.79 -5.45 -8.81
N LYS A 110 5.77 -4.37 -8.02
CA LYS A 110 4.68 -3.39 -8.08
C LYS A 110 4.53 -2.74 -9.47
N PHE A 111 5.55 -2.81 -10.33
CA PHE A 111 5.45 -2.35 -11.71
C PHE A 111 4.86 -3.38 -12.69
N THR A 112 4.69 -4.63 -12.29
CA THR A 112 4.16 -5.70 -13.16
C THR A 112 2.65 -5.86 -13.10
N GLU A 113 1.96 -5.18 -12.16
CA GLU A 113 0.50 -5.20 -12.12
C GLU A 113 -0.10 -4.67 -13.41
N ASN A 114 -0.96 -5.45 -14.05
CA ASN A 114 -1.69 -5.03 -15.23
C ASN A 114 -2.80 -4.03 -14.83
N PRO A 115 -2.80 -2.79 -15.35
CA PRO A 115 -3.85 -1.81 -15.04
C PRO A 115 -5.24 -2.26 -15.51
N GLU A 116 -5.32 -3.25 -16.40
CA GLU A 116 -6.57 -3.81 -16.94
C GLU A 116 -7.19 -4.90 -16.06
N GLU A 117 -6.62 -5.23 -14.89
CA GLU A 117 -7.27 -6.16 -13.97
C GLU A 117 -8.69 -5.66 -13.66
N LYS A 118 -9.64 -6.42 -14.17
CA LYS A 118 -11.09 -6.31 -14.16
C LYS A 118 -11.62 -5.42 -13.02
N LEU A 119 -11.93 -4.18 -13.35
CA LEU A 119 -12.82 -3.30 -12.60
C LEU A 119 -14.26 -3.83 -12.69
N ASN A 120 -14.47 -5.12 -12.37
CA ASN A 120 -15.62 -5.91 -12.75
C ASN A 120 -16.87 -5.70 -11.87
N PHE A 121 -16.84 -4.79 -10.90
CA PHE A 121 -18.01 -4.54 -10.04
C PHE A 121 -18.32 -3.05 -9.91
N ILE A 122 -18.25 -2.34 -11.02
CA ILE A 122 -18.54 -0.93 -11.00
C ILE A 122 -20.05 -0.73 -11.01
N ASN A 123 -20.61 -0.15 -9.98
CA ASN A 123 -21.95 0.38 -10.01
C ASN A 123 -22.03 1.48 -11.09
N LYS A 124 -22.52 1.12 -12.28
CA LYS A 124 -22.65 2.04 -13.44
C LYS A 124 -23.35 3.35 -13.06
N LYS A 125 -24.34 3.27 -12.16
CA LYS A 125 -25.07 4.43 -11.65
C LYS A 125 -24.15 5.39 -10.89
N LEU A 126 -23.26 4.87 -10.03
CA LEU A 126 -22.29 5.70 -9.29
C LEU A 126 -21.39 6.46 -10.25
N ILE A 127 -20.82 5.78 -11.24
CA ILE A 127 -19.94 6.42 -12.24
C ILE A 127 -20.68 7.51 -13.01
N THR A 128 -21.91 7.22 -13.45
CA THR A 128 -22.72 8.21 -14.15
C THR A 128 -22.96 9.46 -13.29
N GLU A 129 -23.25 9.28 -12.01
CA GLU A 129 -23.45 10.40 -11.09
C GLU A 129 -22.15 11.17 -10.80
N LEU A 130 -21.03 10.47 -10.62
CA LEU A 130 -19.73 11.11 -10.40
C LEU A 130 -19.26 11.89 -11.64
N ASN A 131 -19.47 11.35 -12.83
CA ASN A 131 -19.06 12.00 -14.08
C ASN A 131 -19.83 13.30 -14.40
N LYS A 132 -20.96 13.56 -13.74
CA LYS A 132 -21.67 14.85 -13.82
C LYS A 132 -20.95 15.96 -13.03
N ASN A 133 -19.95 15.60 -12.26
CA ASN A 133 -19.26 16.48 -11.34
C ASN A 133 -17.77 16.59 -11.68
N LYS A 134 -17.14 17.67 -11.26
CA LYS A 134 -15.67 17.73 -11.19
C LYS A 134 -15.24 17.03 -9.91
N ILE A 135 -14.34 16.06 -10.04
CA ILE A 135 -13.91 15.26 -8.90
C ILE A 135 -12.39 15.31 -8.75
N TRP A 136 -11.95 15.23 -7.52
CA TRP A 136 -10.60 14.88 -7.14
C TRP A 136 -10.64 13.95 -5.93
N VAL A 137 -9.61 13.15 -5.76
CA VAL A 137 -9.55 12.10 -4.74
C VAL A 137 -8.48 12.43 -3.71
N ALA A 138 -8.83 12.31 -2.42
CA ALA A 138 -7.89 12.23 -1.31
C ALA A 138 -7.80 10.76 -0.87
N SER A 139 -6.70 10.10 -1.23
CA SER A 139 -6.54 8.66 -1.11
C SER A 139 -5.67 8.28 0.08
N SER A 140 -6.12 7.27 0.85
CA SER A 140 -5.43 6.73 2.02
C SER A 140 -5.11 7.80 3.07
N THR A 141 -6.09 8.64 3.36
CA THR A 141 -5.95 9.76 4.31
C THR A 141 -5.86 9.29 5.76
N HIS A 142 -5.17 10.08 6.56
CA HIS A 142 -5.03 9.92 8.00
C HIS A 142 -5.61 11.13 8.73
N GLY A 143 -5.73 11.05 10.06
CA GLY A 143 -6.25 12.14 10.89
C GLY A 143 -5.59 13.49 10.59
N ASN A 144 -6.39 14.55 10.55
CA ASN A 144 -6.08 15.93 10.16
C ASN A 144 -5.90 16.17 8.66
N GLU A 145 -5.59 15.17 7.85
CA GLU A 145 -5.48 15.33 6.39
C GLU A 145 -6.86 15.52 5.75
N GLU A 146 -7.89 14.88 6.30
CA GLU A 146 -9.28 15.04 5.85
C GLU A 146 -9.77 16.48 6.05
N ILE A 147 -9.43 17.10 7.17
CA ILE A 147 -9.75 18.51 7.44
C ILE A 147 -9.02 19.43 6.47
N PHE A 148 -7.76 19.15 6.19
CA PHE A 148 -6.99 19.88 5.17
C PHE A 148 -7.67 19.79 3.80
N CYS A 149 -8.08 18.58 3.38
CA CYS A 149 -8.79 18.34 2.13
C CYS A 149 -10.15 19.05 2.08
N ALA A 150 -10.88 19.08 3.21
CA ALA A 150 -12.15 19.80 3.34
C ALA A 150 -11.98 21.31 3.17
N ASN A 151 -10.93 21.87 3.76
CA ASN A 151 -10.63 23.30 3.60
C ASN A 151 -10.22 23.64 2.16
N ALA A 152 -9.45 22.75 1.51
CA ALA A 152 -9.15 22.89 0.08
C ALA A 152 -10.43 22.82 -0.77
N HIS A 153 -11.33 21.85 -0.47
CA HIS A 153 -12.63 21.75 -1.12
C HIS A 153 -13.42 23.07 -1.03
N LYS A 154 -13.56 23.65 0.16
CA LYS A 154 -14.28 24.92 0.35
C LYS A 154 -13.74 26.06 -0.49
N LYS A 155 -12.40 26.17 -0.59
CA LYS A 155 -11.75 27.18 -1.43
C LYS A 155 -12.03 26.93 -2.93
N LEU A 156 -11.91 25.68 -3.37
CA LEU A 156 -12.13 25.29 -4.77
C LEU A 156 -13.61 25.40 -5.16
N LYS A 157 -14.55 25.08 -4.27
CA LYS A 157 -16.00 25.15 -4.51
C LYS A 157 -16.46 26.55 -4.87
N LYS A 158 -15.77 27.61 -4.40
CA LYS A 158 -16.05 28.99 -4.79
C LYS A 158 -15.88 29.22 -6.29
N LYS A 159 -14.97 28.48 -6.93
CA LYS A 159 -14.68 28.57 -8.38
C LYS A 159 -15.35 27.46 -9.20
N ILE A 160 -15.57 26.30 -8.60
CA ILE A 160 -16.07 25.08 -9.26
C ILE A 160 -17.34 24.64 -8.55
N LYS A 161 -18.52 25.07 -9.02
CA LYS A 161 -19.81 24.85 -8.36
C LYS A 161 -20.18 23.37 -8.18
N ASN A 162 -19.86 22.51 -9.17
CA ASN A 162 -20.17 21.07 -9.16
C ASN A 162 -18.96 20.21 -8.74
N LEU A 163 -18.16 20.70 -7.78
CA LEU A 163 -17.01 19.96 -7.24
C LEU A 163 -17.46 18.96 -6.19
N ILE A 164 -16.93 17.73 -6.26
CA ILE A 164 -16.99 16.70 -5.22
C ILE A 164 -15.56 16.31 -4.85
N THR A 165 -15.27 16.26 -3.56
CA THR A 165 -14.03 15.64 -3.04
C THR A 165 -14.35 14.23 -2.57
N ILE A 166 -13.66 13.25 -3.13
CA ILE A 166 -13.75 11.85 -2.72
C ILE A 166 -12.67 11.60 -1.67
N ILE A 167 -13.06 11.16 -0.48
CA ILE A 167 -12.14 10.80 0.60
C ILE A 167 -12.13 9.27 0.75
N ILE A 168 -10.97 8.67 0.58
CA ILE A 168 -10.72 7.25 0.82
C ILE A 168 -9.80 7.15 2.05
N PRO A 169 -10.35 6.89 3.24
CA PRO A 169 -9.53 6.83 4.45
C PRO A 169 -8.62 5.60 4.45
N ARG A 170 -7.42 5.72 5.02
CA ARG A 170 -6.49 4.58 5.21
C ARG A 170 -7.13 3.48 6.07
N HIS A 171 -7.96 3.88 7.03
CA HIS A 171 -8.68 3.00 7.94
C HIS A 171 -10.18 3.25 7.84
N ILE A 172 -10.91 2.32 7.25
CA ILE A 172 -12.35 2.44 6.95
C ILE A 172 -13.19 2.70 8.21
N HIS A 173 -12.82 2.13 9.36
CA HIS A 173 -13.55 2.34 10.60
C HIS A 173 -13.65 3.82 11.02
N ARG A 174 -12.80 4.70 10.47
CA ARG A 174 -12.86 6.16 10.70
C ARG A 174 -13.89 6.88 9.84
N ALA A 175 -14.53 6.21 8.90
CA ALA A 175 -15.45 6.87 7.95
C ALA A 175 -16.55 7.69 8.64
N ASN A 176 -17.15 7.16 9.70
CA ASN A 176 -18.18 7.86 10.47
C ASN A 176 -17.65 9.10 11.20
N GLU A 177 -16.47 8.99 11.84
CA GLU A 177 -15.78 10.11 12.48
C GLU A 177 -15.50 11.23 11.47
N ILE A 178 -14.91 10.88 10.33
CA ILE A 178 -14.63 11.81 9.24
C ILE A 178 -15.92 12.50 8.76
N GLY A 179 -17.00 11.74 8.58
CA GLY A 179 -18.27 12.31 8.16
C GLY A 179 -18.86 13.32 9.15
N LEU A 180 -18.71 13.07 10.45
CA LEU A 180 -19.11 14.02 11.50
C LEU A 180 -18.27 15.29 11.47
N GLU A 181 -16.94 15.16 11.27
CA GLU A 181 -16.03 16.32 11.12
C GLU A 181 -16.42 17.16 9.89
N MET A 182 -16.70 16.52 8.75
CA MET A 182 -17.13 17.22 7.54
C MET A 182 -18.45 17.97 7.73
N LYS A 183 -19.42 17.36 8.43
CA LYS A 183 -20.70 18.01 8.77
C LYS A 183 -20.51 19.21 9.68
N LYS A 184 -19.62 19.15 10.69
CA LYS A 184 -19.25 20.31 11.53
C LYS A 184 -18.67 21.46 10.71
N LEU A 185 -18.06 21.17 9.58
CA LEU A 185 -17.57 22.17 8.62
C LEU A 185 -18.65 22.65 7.65
N ASN A 186 -19.93 22.32 7.87
CA ASN A 186 -21.08 22.64 7.00
C ASN A 186 -20.94 22.06 5.57
N LEU A 187 -20.32 20.88 5.43
CA LEU A 187 -20.20 20.15 4.16
C LEU A 187 -21.24 19.03 4.09
N LYS A 188 -21.85 18.86 2.92
CA LYS A 188 -22.80 17.78 2.65
C LYS A 188 -22.05 16.49 2.31
N VAL A 189 -22.28 15.45 3.12
CA VAL A 189 -21.56 14.18 3.05
C VAL A 189 -22.45 13.08 2.50
N ALA A 190 -21.90 12.25 1.62
CA ALA A 190 -22.47 10.97 1.23
C ALA A 190 -21.42 9.86 1.43
N TYR A 191 -21.89 8.63 1.67
CA TYR A 191 -21.04 7.46 1.86
C TYR A 191 -21.23 6.49 0.70
N HIS A 192 -20.15 5.81 0.31
CA HIS A 192 -20.17 4.84 -0.77
C HIS A 192 -21.09 3.65 -0.47
N SER A 193 -21.09 3.16 0.78
CA SER A 193 -21.97 2.06 1.23
C SER A 193 -23.45 2.44 1.28
N SER A 194 -23.77 3.74 1.28
CA SER A 194 -25.17 4.18 1.37
C SER A 194 -25.91 4.07 0.04
N ASN A 195 -27.20 3.77 0.11
CA ASN A 195 -28.05 3.72 -1.07
C ASN A 195 -28.48 5.15 -1.48
N PHE A 196 -27.62 5.86 -2.22
CA PHE A 196 -27.91 7.21 -2.70
C PHE A 196 -28.68 7.18 -4.03
N LYS A 197 -29.63 8.09 -4.18
CA LYS A 197 -30.37 8.30 -5.45
C LYS A 197 -29.61 9.21 -6.42
N THR A 198 -28.95 10.23 -5.90
CA THR A 198 -28.16 11.22 -6.65
C THR A 198 -27.06 11.81 -5.80
N LEU A 199 -25.98 12.27 -6.42
CA LEU A 199 -24.89 13.01 -5.80
C LEU A 199 -25.02 14.55 -5.98
N LYS A 200 -26.18 15.02 -6.42
CA LYS A 200 -26.45 16.44 -6.55
C LYS A 200 -26.29 17.13 -5.18
N ASN A 201 -25.51 18.20 -5.15
CA ASN A 201 -25.20 18.97 -3.93
C ASN A 201 -24.38 18.22 -2.86
N VAL A 202 -23.76 17.10 -3.17
CA VAL A 202 -22.77 16.46 -2.29
C VAL A 202 -21.45 17.23 -2.42
N ASP A 203 -20.80 17.48 -1.29
CA ASP A 203 -19.49 18.13 -1.22
C ASP A 203 -18.39 17.07 -1.03
N ILE A 204 -18.60 16.18 -0.07
CA ILE A 204 -17.65 15.13 0.29
C ILE A 204 -18.30 13.76 0.09
N PHE A 205 -17.63 12.91 -0.68
CA PHE A 205 -18.01 11.51 -0.87
C PHE A 205 -17.00 10.62 -0.18
N ILE A 206 -17.41 9.91 0.88
CA ILE A 206 -16.52 9.05 1.68
C ILE A 206 -16.64 7.61 1.18
N VAL A 207 -15.50 7.02 0.85
CA VAL A 207 -15.41 5.61 0.45
C VAL A 207 -15.12 4.78 1.71
N ASP A 208 -16.16 4.16 2.21
CA ASP A 208 -16.19 3.35 3.43
C ASP A 208 -16.20 1.84 3.14
N THR A 209 -15.71 1.44 1.96
CA THR A 209 -15.62 0.05 1.50
C THR A 209 -14.19 -0.30 1.07
N PHE A 210 -13.86 -1.59 1.04
CA PHE A 210 -12.55 -2.08 0.63
C PHE A 210 -12.48 -2.41 -0.87
N GLY A 211 -11.25 -2.25 -1.44
CA GLY A 211 -10.92 -2.81 -2.76
C GLY A 211 -11.25 -1.92 -3.96
N GLU A 212 -11.81 -0.72 -3.75
CA GLU A 212 -12.31 0.13 -4.83
C GLU A 212 -11.42 1.36 -5.14
N THR A 213 -10.29 1.50 -4.46
CA THR A 213 -9.37 2.63 -4.64
C THR A 213 -8.96 2.84 -6.11
N LYS A 214 -8.65 1.75 -6.83
CA LYS A 214 -8.29 1.79 -8.27
C LYS A 214 -9.40 2.43 -9.12
N LEU A 215 -10.66 2.17 -8.80
CA LEU A 215 -11.79 2.76 -9.50
C LEU A 215 -11.78 4.28 -9.38
N PHE A 216 -11.69 4.78 -8.14
CA PHE A 216 -11.72 6.22 -7.87
C PHE A 216 -10.48 6.93 -8.43
N HIS A 217 -9.31 6.29 -8.44
CA HIS A 217 -8.14 6.82 -9.14
C HIS A 217 -8.37 6.92 -10.64
N LYS A 218 -9.00 5.92 -11.27
CA LYS A 218 -9.25 5.89 -12.72
C LYS A 218 -10.20 7.00 -13.19
N ILE A 219 -11.22 7.32 -12.40
CA ILE A 219 -12.21 8.34 -12.77
C ILE A 219 -11.81 9.76 -12.36
N SER A 220 -10.68 9.91 -11.64
CA SER A 220 -10.21 11.21 -11.17
C SER A 220 -8.95 11.66 -11.91
N SER A 221 -8.94 12.90 -12.36
CA SER A 221 -7.74 13.51 -12.95
C SER A 221 -6.67 13.90 -11.93
N THR A 222 -7.04 13.98 -10.64
CA THR A 222 -6.13 14.46 -9.58
C THR A 222 -6.34 13.65 -8.30
N VAL A 223 -5.24 13.15 -7.75
CA VAL A 223 -5.22 12.35 -6.51
C VAL A 223 -4.24 12.97 -5.53
N PHE A 224 -4.71 13.29 -4.33
CA PHE A 224 -3.87 13.60 -3.18
C PHE A 224 -3.57 12.30 -2.43
N LEU A 225 -2.30 12.04 -2.13
CA LEU A 225 -1.86 10.86 -1.39
C LEU A 225 -1.67 11.20 0.09
N GLY A 226 -2.45 10.57 0.93
CA GLY A 226 -2.41 10.72 2.39
C GLY A 226 -1.14 10.15 3.01
N GLY A 227 -0.98 10.38 4.33
CA GLY A 227 0.24 10.06 5.07
C GLY A 227 1.41 10.95 4.74
N SER A 228 1.21 11.98 3.91
CA SER A 228 2.24 12.85 3.37
C SER A 228 2.27 14.24 3.99
N ILE A 229 1.16 14.73 4.54
CA ILE A 229 1.15 15.96 5.36
C ILE A 229 1.64 15.64 6.78
N ILE A 230 1.22 14.51 7.31
CA ILE A 230 1.71 13.99 8.59
C ILE A 230 2.98 13.15 8.37
N LYS A 231 3.78 12.95 9.42
CA LYS A 231 5.05 12.18 9.35
C LYS A 231 4.81 10.66 9.28
N ARG A 232 4.20 10.19 8.17
CA ARG A 232 3.95 8.77 7.88
C ARG A 232 4.67 8.26 6.63
N GLY A 233 5.43 9.14 5.94
CA GLY A 233 6.24 8.77 4.77
C GLY A 233 5.46 8.69 3.46
N GLY A 234 4.19 9.17 3.43
CA GLY A 234 3.35 9.13 2.23
C GLY A 234 2.86 7.73 1.84
N GLN A 235 2.05 7.67 0.83
CA GLN A 235 1.56 6.42 0.22
C GLN A 235 2.19 6.22 -1.17
N ASN A 236 2.19 4.98 -1.64
CA ASN A 236 2.77 4.64 -2.94
C ASN A 236 2.02 5.35 -4.10
N PRO A 237 2.70 6.19 -4.88
CA PRO A 237 2.06 6.95 -5.96
C PRO A 237 1.79 6.11 -7.22
N LEU A 238 2.39 4.94 -7.36
CA LEU A 238 2.42 4.17 -8.60
C LEU A 238 1.03 3.79 -9.13
N GLU A 239 0.11 3.44 -8.24
CA GLU A 239 -1.23 3.03 -8.63
C GLU A 239 -2.00 4.20 -9.29
N ALA A 240 -2.00 5.38 -8.66
CA ALA A 240 -2.63 6.57 -9.19
C ALA A 240 -1.94 7.07 -10.47
N ALA A 241 -0.60 7.05 -10.51
CA ALA A 241 0.18 7.47 -11.68
C ALA A 241 -0.11 6.61 -12.92
N ARG A 242 -0.19 5.30 -12.76
CA ARG A 242 -0.51 4.36 -13.85
C ARG A 242 -1.89 4.57 -14.45
N LEU A 243 -2.82 5.06 -13.65
CA LEU A 243 -4.17 5.36 -14.09
C LEU A 243 -4.29 6.78 -14.68
N GLY A 244 -3.16 7.49 -14.85
CA GLY A 244 -3.08 8.80 -15.50
C GLY A 244 -3.43 9.98 -14.58
N SER A 245 -3.58 9.77 -13.27
CA SER A 245 -3.90 10.85 -12.33
C SER A 245 -2.69 11.75 -12.07
N LYS A 246 -2.92 13.06 -11.96
CA LYS A 246 -1.96 14.01 -11.37
C LYS A 246 -1.86 13.76 -9.88
N ILE A 247 -0.64 13.63 -9.36
CA ILE A 247 -0.41 13.30 -7.96
C ILE A 247 -0.04 14.54 -7.19
N LEU A 248 -0.75 14.74 -6.08
CA LEU A 248 -0.45 15.73 -5.05
C LEU A 248 -0.03 15.01 -3.77
N HIS A 249 0.96 15.54 -3.09
CA HIS A 249 1.42 15.04 -1.80
C HIS A 249 1.90 16.17 -0.90
N GLY A 250 2.01 15.91 0.38
CA GLY A 250 2.65 16.78 1.35
C GLY A 250 4.17 16.60 1.36
N PRO A 251 4.88 17.26 2.30
CA PRO A 251 6.36 17.24 2.35
C PRO A 251 6.97 15.94 2.88
N ASN A 252 6.19 15.08 3.53
CA ASN A 252 6.70 13.85 4.15
C ASN A 252 6.47 12.67 3.20
N ILE A 253 7.47 12.41 2.37
CA ILE A 253 7.52 11.27 1.43
C ILE A 253 8.89 10.58 1.63
N ASP A 254 8.91 9.33 2.07
CA ASP A 254 10.11 8.50 2.30
C ASP A 254 10.22 7.35 1.29
#